data_be46f9933d2ea21568157f6f10e20e7a
#
_entry.id   be46f9933d2ea21568157f6f10e20e7a
#
_cell.length_a   1.000
_cell.length_b   1.000
_cell.length_c   1.000
_cell.angle_alpha   90.00
_cell.angle_beta   90.00
_cell.angle_gamma   90.00
#
_symmetry.space_group_name_H-M   'P 1'
#
loop_
_entity.id
_entity.type
_entity.pdbx_description
1 polymer ?
#
loop_
_entity_poly.entity_id
_entity_poly.type
_entity_poly.pdbx_seq_one_letter_code
_entity_poly.pdbx_strand_id
1 'polypeptide(L)'
;MNNENLEKEVDNCRRKLLECPSWRLDSRCQLLDDLSNALYDRFEQLGGIDYLLVEESITCSRQGLNLCPIDDPNRSDFLNNFASAMTTRFKQLGRMEDLEEAITCHRQMLALRPHGHPDRSTSSLQFC
;
A
#
# COMPACT_ATOMS: atom_id res chain seq x y z
N MET A 1 7.97 4.46 18.03
CA MET A 1 8.85 3.34 17.63
C MET A 1 10.12 3.91 17.03
N ASN A 2 11.28 3.36 17.36
CA ASN A 2 12.54 3.88 16.84
C ASN A 2 12.90 3.23 15.50
N ASN A 3 13.92 3.78 14.82
CA ASN A 3 14.38 3.30 13.52
C ASN A 3 14.74 1.82 13.52
N GLU A 4 15.37 1.38 14.59
CA GLU A 4 15.83 -0.01 14.71
C GLU A 4 14.66 -0.98 14.70
N ASN A 5 13.56 -0.65 15.39
CA ASN A 5 12.39 -1.52 15.46
C ASN A 5 11.70 -1.64 14.12
N LEU A 6 11.56 -0.53 13.38
CA LEU A 6 10.93 -0.56 12.07
C LEU A 6 11.79 -1.29 11.05
N GLU A 7 13.12 -1.16 11.14
CA GLU A 7 14.02 -1.90 10.27
C GLU A 7 13.87 -3.40 10.49
N LYS A 8 13.82 -3.83 11.75
CA LYS A 8 13.63 -5.23 12.07
C LYS A 8 12.28 -5.75 11.60
N GLU A 9 11.24 -4.91 11.72
CA GLU A 9 9.90 -5.28 11.26
C GLU A 9 9.87 -5.50 9.75
N VAL A 10 10.48 -4.59 8.99
CA VAL A 10 10.58 -4.74 7.54
C VAL A 10 11.31 -6.03 7.17
N ASP A 11 12.47 -6.27 7.79
CA ASP A 11 13.26 -7.48 7.51
C ASP A 11 12.50 -8.74 7.87
N ASN A 12 11.77 -8.73 8.99
CA ASN A 12 10.95 -9.86 9.40
C ASN A 12 9.83 -10.14 8.41
N CYS A 13 9.16 -9.09 7.93
CA CYS A 13 8.11 -9.24 6.91
C CYS A 13 8.68 -9.80 5.61
N ARG A 14 9.84 -9.32 5.17
CA ARG A 14 10.49 -9.84 3.97
C ARG A 14 10.82 -11.31 4.11
N ARG A 15 11.35 -11.71 5.26
CA ARG A 15 11.70 -13.11 5.53
C ARG A 15 10.47 -14.00 5.50
N LYS A 16 9.41 -13.59 6.18
CA LYS A 16 8.17 -14.36 6.20
C LYS A 16 7.60 -14.54 4.80
N LEU A 17 7.68 -13.50 3.98
CA LEU A 17 7.17 -13.55 2.61
C LEU A 17 7.98 -14.54 1.76
N LEU A 18 9.31 -14.53 1.93
CA LEU A 18 10.17 -15.49 1.21
C LEU A 18 9.90 -16.94 1.62
N GLU A 19 9.59 -17.16 2.89
CA GLU A 19 9.30 -18.50 3.41
C GLU A 19 7.88 -18.97 3.10
N CYS A 20 6.99 -18.06 2.73
CA CYS A 20 5.60 -18.40 2.47
C CYS A 20 5.47 -19.13 1.13
N PRO A 21 4.83 -20.30 1.11
CA PRO A 21 4.61 -21.02 -0.15
C PRO A 21 3.80 -20.18 -1.15
N SER A 22 4.15 -20.28 -2.42
CA SER A 22 3.49 -19.48 -3.46
C SER A 22 2.00 -19.79 -3.61
N TRP A 23 1.56 -20.98 -3.20
CA TRP A 23 0.16 -21.38 -3.31
C TRP A 23 -0.70 -20.93 -2.13
N ARG A 24 -0.09 -20.44 -1.06
CA ARG A 24 -0.84 -19.91 0.10
C ARG A 24 -1.20 -18.45 -0.14
N LEU A 25 -2.20 -18.20 -0.98
CA LEU A 25 -2.56 -16.87 -1.42
C LEU A 25 -3.02 -15.96 -0.28
N ASP A 26 -3.84 -16.48 0.65
CA ASP A 26 -4.32 -15.69 1.78
C ASP A 26 -3.17 -15.20 2.65
N SER A 27 -2.23 -16.09 2.96
CA SER A 27 -1.06 -15.74 3.77
C SER A 27 -0.18 -14.73 3.04
N ARG A 28 0.02 -14.92 1.73
CA ARG A 28 0.83 -14.00 0.94
C ARG A 28 0.18 -12.61 0.87
N CYS A 29 -1.14 -12.54 0.71
CA CYS A 29 -1.84 -11.26 0.70
C CYS A 29 -1.62 -10.51 2.00
N GLN A 30 -1.77 -11.20 3.14
CA GLN A 30 -1.56 -10.56 4.44
C GLN A 30 -0.11 -10.11 4.63
N LEU A 31 0.84 -10.95 4.24
CA LEU A 31 2.26 -10.61 4.37
C LEU A 31 2.66 -9.44 3.47
N LEU A 32 2.09 -9.36 2.27
CA LEU A 32 2.35 -8.23 1.37
C LEU A 32 1.79 -6.93 1.94
N ASP A 33 0.60 -7.00 2.55
CA ASP A 33 0.02 -5.82 3.20
C ASP A 33 0.89 -5.37 4.39
N ASP A 34 1.29 -6.33 5.23
CA ASP A 34 2.15 -6.04 6.38
C ASP A 34 3.47 -5.39 5.94
N LEU A 35 4.09 -5.94 4.89
CA LEU A 35 5.35 -5.41 4.37
C LEU A 35 5.16 -4.02 3.78
N SER A 36 4.10 -3.81 3.01
CA SER A 36 3.82 -2.50 2.43
C SER A 36 3.65 -1.43 3.50
N ASN A 37 2.91 -1.75 4.56
CA ASN A 37 2.71 -0.83 5.68
C ASN A 37 4.02 -0.54 6.41
N ALA A 38 4.81 -1.57 6.68
CA ALA A 38 6.09 -1.41 7.39
C ALA A 38 7.08 -0.57 6.59
N LEU A 39 7.13 -0.78 5.28
CA LEU A 39 8.00 -0.01 4.39
C LEU A 39 7.63 1.47 4.38
N TYR A 40 6.34 1.77 4.30
CA TYR A 40 5.89 3.15 4.28
C TYR A 40 6.13 3.84 5.62
N ASP A 41 5.89 3.14 6.73
CA ASP A 41 6.15 3.66 8.07
C ASP A 41 7.63 3.98 8.24
N ARG A 42 8.50 3.09 7.77
CA ARG A 42 9.94 3.34 7.84
C ARG A 42 10.34 4.52 6.96
N PHE A 43 9.76 4.63 5.77
CA PHE A 43 10.00 5.77 4.89
C PHE A 43 9.68 7.09 5.61
N GLU A 44 8.52 7.16 6.25
CA GLU A 44 8.11 8.35 6.99
C GLU A 44 9.03 8.62 8.18
N GLN A 45 9.41 7.56 8.90
CA GLN A 45 10.29 7.71 10.07
C GLN A 45 11.67 8.24 9.69
N LEU A 46 12.16 7.89 8.49
CA LEU A 46 13.45 8.37 7.99
C LEU A 46 13.37 9.78 7.36
N GLY A 47 12.23 10.44 7.51
CA GLY A 47 12.05 11.81 7.02
C GLY A 47 11.68 11.90 5.54
N GLY A 48 11.25 10.80 4.94
CA GLY A 48 10.76 10.80 3.57
C GLY A 48 11.85 10.92 2.52
N ILE A 49 13.06 10.43 2.80
CA ILE A 49 14.19 10.59 1.88
C ILE A 49 14.65 9.29 1.22
N ASP A 50 14.28 8.13 1.74
CA ASP A 50 14.70 6.85 1.16
C ASP A 50 13.62 6.33 0.20
N TYR A 51 13.75 6.72 -1.06
CA TYR A 51 12.75 6.39 -2.08
C TYR A 51 12.73 4.92 -2.48
N LEU A 52 13.78 4.17 -2.16
CA LEU A 52 13.75 2.72 -2.40
C LEU A 52 12.66 2.04 -1.58
N LEU A 53 12.38 2.57 -0.39
CA LEU A 53 11.29 2.06 0.44
C LEU A 53 9.93 2.28 -0.21
N VAL A 54 9.75 3.44 -0.86
CA VAL A 54 8.51 3.74 -1.59
C VAL A 54 8.36 2.80 -2.79
N GLU A 55 9.44 2.60 -3.54
CA GLU A 55 9.41 1.69 -4.70
C GLU A 55 9.07 0.26 -4.29
N GLU A 56 9.64 -0.21 -3.19
CA GLU A 56 9.33 -1.55 -2.70
C GLU A 56 7.88 -1.63 -2.23
N SER A 57 7.37 -0.60 -1.55
CA SER A 57 5.99 -0.54 -1.11
C SER A 57 5.03 -0.58 -2.31
N ILE A 58 5.34 0.13 -3.39
CA ILE A 58 4.55 0.10 -4.62
C ILE A 58 4.51 -1.32 -5.19
N THR A 59 5.66 -1.98 -5.25
CA THR A 59 5.76 -3.35 -5.76
C THR A 59 4.91 -4.31 -4.93
N CYS A 60 5.01 -4.22 -3.60
CA CYS A 60 4.24 -5.09 -2.70
C CYS A 60 2.75 -4.87 -2.84
N SER A 61 2.32 -3.61 -2.90
CA SER A 61 0.90 -3.28 -3.04
C SER A 61 0.34 -3.75 -4.38
N ARG A 62 1.13 -3.59 -5.45
CA ARG A 62 0.73 -4.05 -6.77
C ARG A 62 0.58 -5.57 -6.81
N GLN A 63 1.52 -6.30 -6.22
CA GLN A 63 1.42 -7.75 -6.11
C GLN A 63 0.20 -8.17 -5.31
N GLY A 64 -0.06 -7.48 -4.19
CA GLY A 64 -1.23 -7.77 -3.37
C GLY A 64 -2.53 -7.56 -4.13
N LEU A 65 -2.62 -6.49 -4.91
CA LEU A 65 -3.80 -6.22 -5.72
C LEU A 65 -4.02 -7.30 -6.78
N ASN A 66 -2.94 -7.84 -7.34
CA ASN A 66 -3.04 -8.92 -8.32
C ASN A 66 -3.47 -10.25 -7.70
N LEU A 67 -3.12 -10.50 -6.44
CA LEU A 67 -3.46 -11.73 -5.75
C LEU A 67 -4.82 -11.68 -5.06
N CYS A 68 -5.23 -10.50 -4.63
CA CYS A 68 -6.45 -10.32 -3.84
C CYS A 68 -7.69 -10.39 -4.73
N PRO A 69 -8.70 -11.21 -4.37
CA PRO A 69 -9.98 -11.18 -5.08
C PRO A 69 -10.63 -9.79 -4.97
N ILE A 70 -11.46 -9.46 -5.94
CA ILE A 70 -12.12 -8.15 -6.00
C ILE A 70 -12.97 -7.87 -4.76
N ASP A 71 -13.57 -8.92 -4.18
CA ASP A 71 -14.44 -8.81 -3.01
C ASP A 71 -13.71 -9.02 -1.68
N ASP A 72 -12.39 -9.15 -1.70
CA ASP A 72 -11.61 -9.37 -0.48
C ASP A 72 -11.59 -8.08 0.35
N PRO A 73 -11.87 -8.18 1.68
CA PRO A 73 -11.81 -6.99 2.54
C PRO A 73 -10.46 -6.27 2.55
N ASN A 74 -9.38 -7.02 2.34
CA ASN A 74 -8.03 -6.45 2.33
C ASN A 74 -7.73 -5.62 1.09
N ARG A 75 -8.57 -5.72 0.05
CA ARG A 75 -8.33 -5.00 -1.19
C ARG A 75 -8.30 -3.48 -0.99
N SER A 76 -9.17 -2.96 -0.14
CA SER A 76 -9.17 -1.53 0.20
C SER A 76 -7.84 -1.09 0.80
N ASP A 77 -7.26 -1.92 1.66
CA ASP A 77 -5.97 -1.61 2.29
C ASP A 77 -4.86 -1.53 1.25
N PHE A 78 -4.81 -2.49 0.31
CA PHE A 78 -3.84 -2.46 -0.77
C PHE A 78 -4.02 -1.24 -1.67
N LEU A 79 -5.26 -0.90 -2.00
CA LEU A 79 -5.55 0.28 -2.81
C LEU A 79 -5.10 1.54 -2.10
N ASN A 80 -5.35 1.64 -0.80
CA ASN A 80 -4.93 2.80 -0.01
C ASN A 80 -3.41 2.91 0.03
N ASN A 81 -2.72 1.81 0.31
CA ASN A 81 -1.26 1.80 0.37
C ASN A 81 -0.64 2.15 -0.98
N PHE A 82 -1.18 1.57 -2.04
CA PHE A 82 -0.72 1.82 -3.39
C PHE A 82 -0.91 3.30 -3.77
N ALA A 83 -2.11 3.84 -3.50
CA ALA A 83 -2.41 5.23 -3.81
C ALA A 83 -1.50 6.19 -3.03
N SER A 84 -1.24 5.90 -1.76
CA SER A 84 -0.36 6.73 -0.93
C SER A 84 1.07 6.72 -1.48
N ALA A 85 1.57 5.55 -1.85
CA ALA A 85 2.92 5.41 -2.39
C ALA A 85 3.05 6.08 -3.76
N MET A 86 2.04 5.95 -4.62
CA MET A 86 2.03 6.58 -5.93
C MET A 86 1.97 8.10 -5.80
N THR A 87 1.17 8.63 -4.88
CA THR A 87 1.10 10.06 -4.61
C THR A 87 2.45 10.59 -4.14
N THR A 88 3.12 9.85 -3.26
CA THR A 88 4.44 10.21 -2.77
C THR A 88 5.44 10.26 -3.94
N ARG A 89 5.42 9.25 -4.81
CA ARG A 89 6.31 9.22 -5.96
C ARG A 89 6.01 10.35 -6.94
N PHE A 90 4.73 10.68 -7.13
CA PHE A 90 4.35 11.84 -7.95
C PHE A 90 4.95 13.13 -7.41
N LYS A 91 4.87 13.34 -6.09
CA LYS A 91 5.44 14.53 -5.47
C LYS A 91 6.94 14.64 -5.67
N GLN A 92 7.62 13.49 -5.77
CA GLN A 92 9.07 13.46 -5.93
C GLN A 92 9.51 13.59 -7.38
N LEU A 93 8.85 12.86 -8.28
CA LEU A 93 9.29 12.75 -9.67
C LEU A 93 8.45 13.53 -10.65
N GLY A 94 7.25 13.98 -10.23
CA GLY A 94 6.37 14.77 -11.09
C GLY A 94 5.73 14.00 -12.23
N ARG A 95 5.71 12.66 -12.15
CA ARG A 95 5.16 11.84 -13.24
C ARG A 95 3.64 11.78 -13.15
N MET A 96 2.96 12.28 -14.17
CA MET A 96 1.50 12.34 -14.18
C MET A 96 0.86 10.96 -14.11
N GLU A 97 1.51 9.93 -14.66
CA GLU A 97 1.01 8.55 -14.58
C GLU A 97 0.81 8.10 -13.14
N ASP A 98 1.69 8.54 -12.24
CA ASP A 98 1.58 8.19 -10.81
C ASP A 98 0.34 8.81 -10.20
N LEU A 99 0.05 10.06 -10.54
CA LEU A 99 -1.14 10.73 -10.04
C LEU A 99 -2.41 10.10 -10.60
N GLU A 100 -2.42 9.77 -11.88
CA GLU A 100 -3.57 9.12 -12.52
C GLU A 100 -3.87 7.77 -11.90
N GLU A 101 -2.84 6.96 -11.62
CA GLU A 101 -3.03 5.67 -10.96
C GLU A 101 -3.57 5.84 -9.54
N ALA A 102 -3.07 6.85 -8.80
CA ALA A 102 -3.56 7.13 -7.45
C ALA A 102 -5.04 7.49 -7.47
N ILE A 103 -5.45 8.32 -8.42
CA ILE A 103 -6.86 8.72 -8.58
C ILE A 103 -7.72 7.49 -8.90
N THR A 104 -7.24 6.63 -9.80
CA THR A 104 -7.95 5.39 -10.15
C THR A 104 -8.16 4.51 -8.93
N CYS A 105 -7.12 4.38 -8.08
CA CYS A 105 -7.22 3.60 -6.86
C CYS A 105 -8.28 4.16 -5.91
N HIS A 106 -8.32 5.47 -5.74
CA HIS A 106 -9.32 6.08 -4.86
C HIS A 106 -10.73 5.91 -5.39
N ARG A 107 -10.92 5.96 -6.71
CA ARG A 107 -12.23 5.66 -7.31
C ARG A 107 -12.64 4.22 -7.04
N GLN A 108 -11.71 3.29 -7.14
CA GLN A 108 -11.99 1.89 -6.83
C GLN A 108 -12.33 1.70 -5.35
N MET A 109 -11.65 2.41 -4.46
CA MET A 109 -11.96 2.37 -3.03
C MET A 109 -13.39 2.85 -2.75
N LEU A 110 -13.80 3.93 -3.40
CA LEU A 110 -15.16 4.44 -3.26
C LEU A 110 -16.18 3.41 -3.74
N ALA A 111 -15.89 2.70 -4.83
CA ALA A 111 -16.78 1.68 -5.37
C ALA A 111 -16.91 0.48 -4.44
N LEU A 112 -15.87 0.17 -3.65
CA LEU A 112 -15.87 -0.95 -2.70
C LEU A 112 -16.63 -0.65 -1.41
N ARG A 113 -16.84 0.63 -1.09
CA ARG A 113 -17.53 1.04 0.14
C ARG A 113 -19.00 1.27 -0.15
N PRO A 114 -19.90 0.72 0.67
CA PRO A 114 -21.34 0.91 0.46
C PRO A 114 -21.71 2.39 0.46
N HIS A 115 -22.74 2.74 -0.31
CA HIS A 115 -23.27 4.08 -0.32
C HIS A 115 -23.68 4.48 1.10
N GLY A 116 -23.25 5.65 1.57
CA GLY A 116 -23.52 6.11 2.92
C GLY A 116 -22.49 5.69 3.96
N HIS A 117 -21.48 4.90 3.56
CA HIS A 117 -20.41 4.53 4.48
C HIS A 117 -19.61 5.79 4.85
N PRO A 118 -19.30 6.00 6.17
CA PRO A 118 -18.58 7.22 6.58
C PRO A 118 -17.26 7.43 5.87
N ASP A 119 -16.51 6.36 5.63
CA ASP A 119 -15.21 6.46 4.96
C ASP A 119 -15.33 6.86 3.50
N ARG A 120 -16.48 6.62 2.88
CA ARG A 120 -16.70 7.00 1.50
C ARG A 120 -16.63 8.52 1.32
N SER A 121 -17.29 9.27 2.21
CA SER A 121 -17.25 10.72 2.19
C SER A 121 -15.84 11.24 2.40
N THR A 122 -15.14 10.67 3.37
CA THR A 122 -13.76 11.06 3.69
C THR A 122 -12.84 10.84 2.49
N SER A 123 -12.95 9.68 1.84
CA SER A 123 -12.14 9.36 0.66
C SER A 123 -12.43 10.33 -0.49
N SER A 124 -13.71 10.68 -0.69
CA SER A 124 -14.11 11.61 -1.72
C SER A 124 -13.51 12.98 -1.50
N LEU A 125 -13.51 13.45 -0.25
CA LEU A 125 -12.99 14.77 0.11
C LEU A 125 -11.48 14.89 -0.09
N GLN A 126 -10.74 13.78 -0.01
CA GLN A 126 -9.28 13.81 -0.20
C GLN A 126 -8.87 14.19 -1.61
N PHE A 127 -9.77 14.12 -2.58
CA PHE A 127 -9.48 14.34 -3.99
C PHE A 127 -10.27 15.47 -4.63
N CYS A 128 -10.94 16.21 -3.82
CA CYS A 128 -11.66 17.40 -4.31
C CYS A 128 -10.83 18.66 -4.21
#